data_998e30b6c463fa8d950c58a5c5b68e6e
#
_entry.id   998e30b6c463fa8d950c58a5c5b68e6e
#
_cell.length_a   1.000
_cell.length_b   1.000
_cell.length_c   1.000
_cell.angle_alpha   90.00
_cell.angle_beta   90.00
_cell.angle_gamma   90.00
#
_symmetry.space_group_name_H-M   'P 1'
#
loop_
_entity.id
_entity.type
_entity.pdbx_description
1 polymer ?
#
loop_
_entity_poly.entity_id
_entity_poly.type
_entity_poly.pdbx_seq_one_letter_code
_entity_poly.pdbx_strand_id
1 'polypeptide(L)'
;NADAQIATGSNNSSRYFDYYFKDIPHIIRRNRSSVAIISGDESRDELLELGKDIFTYFGLGCRSVTKVYIPEDYDITVLLEALEDFKELSNHNKYANNIDYQRSVYLMNRVVFLDNVASLFRENSEISSPVGVVFYEKYSELNVVREELVKRKEDIQCIVTNEKGFYDSVLPGQAQSPELWDYADGID
;
A
#
# COMPACT_ATOMS: atom_id res chain seq x y z
N ASN A 1 3.83 25.14 -27.66
CA ASN A 1 4.73 23.99 -27.71
C ASN A 1 5.35 23.84 -26.33
N ALA A 2 5.27 22.66 -25.75
CA ALA A 2 5.96 22.32 -24.52
C ALA A 2 7.27 21.60 -24.91
N ASP A 3 8.38 21.89 -24.21
CA ASP A 3 9.68 21.26 -24.44
C ASP A 3 9.81 19.92 -23.71
N ALA A 4 9.02 19.73 -22.63
CA ALA A 4 8.87 18.49 -21.90
C ALA A 4 7.53 18.45 -21.20
N GLN A 5 7.06 17.26 -20.80
CA GLN A 5 5.78 17.08 -20.14
C GLN A 5 5.86 16.09 -18.97
N ILE A 6 5.20 16.43 -17.88
CA ILE A 6 4.94 15.51 -16.75
C ILE A 6 3.44 15.29 -16.68
N ALA A 7 3.00 14.05 -16.82
CA ALA A 7 1.59 13.67 -16.71
C ALA A 7 1.39 12.69 -15.55
N THR A 8 0.30 12.84 -14.83
CA THR A 8 -0.10 11.94 -13.75
C THR A 8 -1.51 11.43 -14.04
N GLY A 9 -1.72 10.14 -13.93
CA GLY A 9 -3.03 9.56 -14.20
C GLY A 9 -3.14 8.09 -13.84
N SER A 10 -4.36 7.56 -13.98
CA SER A 10 -4.59 6.13 -13.83
C SER A 10 -3.82 5.33 -14.88
N ASN A 11 -3.66 4.02 -14.67
CA ASN A 11 -3.03 3.13 -15.65
C ASN A 11 -3.73 3.17 -17.02
N ASN A 12 -5.02 3.45 -17.05
CA ASN A 12 -5.76 3.63 -18.29
C ASN A 12 -5.42 4.97 -18.96
N SER A 13 -5.39 6.07 -18.19
CA SER A 13 -5.04 7.40 -18.70
C SER A 13 -3.59 7.46 -19.19
N SER A 14 -2.67 6.75 -18.54
CA SER A 14 -1.25 6.74 -18.91
C SER A 14 -1.01 6.22 -20.34
N ARG A 15 -1.80 5.23 -20.79
CA ARG A 15 -1.73 4.72 -22.18
C ARG A 15 -2.07 5.79 -23.22
N TYR A 16 -3.03 6.66 -22.90
CA TYR A 16 -3.36 7.78 -23.79
C TYR A 16 -2.26 8.84 -23.76
N PHE A 17 -1.66 9.10 -22.61
CA PHE A 17 -0.56 10.04 -22.50
C PHE A 17 0.68 9.56 -23.27
N ASP A 18 1.04 8.28 -23.14
CA ASP A 18 2.11 7.65 -23.95
C ASP A 18 1.89 7.84 -25.45
N TYR A 19 0.66 7.71 -25.90
CA TYR A 19 0.30 7.90 -27.32
C TYR A 19 0.37 9.37 -27.77
N TYR A 20 -0.19 10.28 -26.97
CA TYR A 20 -0.27 11.70 -27.35
C TYR A 20 1.05 12.44 -27.21
N PHE A 21 1.93 11.99 -26.29
CA PHE A 21 3.18 12.70 -25.97
C PHE A 21 4.44 11.97 -26.46
N LYS A 22 4.28 10.94 -27.28
CA LYS A 22 5.40 10.12 -27.79
C LYS A 22 6.53 10.91 -28.47
N ASP A 23 6.22 12.09 -29.02
CA ASP A 23 7.15 12.90 -29.83
C ASP A 23 7.86 13.99 -29.01
N ILE A 24 7.59 14.08 -27.70
CA ILE A 24 8.24 15.02 -26.79
C ILE A 24 8.78 14.29 -25.55
N PRO A 25 9.86 14.77 -24.94
CA PRO A 25 10.31 14.22 -23.67
C PRO A 25 9.19 14.26 -22.64
N HIS A 26 8.85 13.12 -22.04
CA HIS A 26 7.75 13.06 -21.09
C HIS A 26 8.02 12.06 -19.94
N ILE A 27 7.44 12.36 -18.78
CA ILE A 27 7.38 11.49 -17.61
C ILE A 27 5.91 11.22 -17.34
N ILE A 28 5.51 9.95 -17.38
CA ILE A 28 4.14 9.54 -17.09
C ILE A 28 4.13 8.78 -15.78
N ARG A 29 3.54 9.40 -14.75
CA ARG A 29 3.34 8.80 -13.43
C ARG A 29 2.07 7.96 -13.45
N ARG A 30 2.24 6.66 -13.18
CA ARG A 30 1.16 5.69 -13.04
C ARG A 30 0.75 5.56 -11.58
N ASN A 31 -0.39 4.89 -11.33
CA ASN A 31 -0.77 4.55 -9.97
C ASN A 31 0.22 3.53 -9.41
N ARG A 32 0.74 3.84 -8.23
CA ARG A 32 1.56 2.94 -7.43
C ARG A 32 0.97 2.82 -6.02
N SER A 33 1.29 1.77 -5.34
CA SER A 33 0.94 1.54 -3.94
C SER A 33 2.14 1.06 -3.18
N SER A 34 2.14 1.20 -1.88
CA SER A 34 3.21 0.66 -1.04
C SER A 34 2.77 -0.63 -0.36
N VAL A 35 3.74 -1.45 -0.03
CA VAL A 35 3.52 -2.72 0.66
C VAL A 35 4.32 -2.75 1.96
N ALA A 36 3.89 -3.57 2.92
CA ALA A 36 4.67 -3.85 4.12
C ALA A 36 5.01 -5.33 4.21
N ILE A 37 6.13 -5.61 4.87
CA ILE A 37 6.55 -6.98 5.19
C ILE A 37 6.78 -7.05 6.69
N ILE A 38 6.04 -7.91 7.36
CA ILE A 38 6.15 -8.22 8.78
C ILE A 38 6.99 -9.49 8.93
N SER A 39 7.96 -9.49 9.83
CA SER A 39 8.76 -10.67 10.19
C SER A 39 8.07 -11.58 11.20
N GLY A 40 7.17 -11.01 12.00
CA GLY A 40 6.48 -11.67 13.10
C GLY A 40 7.02 -11.30 14.49
N ASP A 41 8.16 -10.62 14.55
CA ASP A 41 8.82 -10.21 15.79
C ASP A 41 8.62 -8.70 16.10
N GLU A 42 7.80 -7.99 15.31
CA GLU A 42 7.55 -6.57 15.51
C GLU A 42 6.89 -6.29 16.87
N SER A 43 7.45 -5.30 17.55
CA SER A 43 6.85 -4.76 18.77
C SER A 43 5.53 -4.03 18.44
N ARG A 44 4.68 -3.85 19.46
CA ARG A 44 3.45 -3.06 19.30
C ARG A 44 3.71 -1.65 18.78
N ASP A 45 4.81 -1.02 19.21
CA ASP A 45 5.17 0.33 18.76
C ASP A 45 5.52 0.35 17.27
N GLU A 46 6.23 -0.65 16.76
CA GLU A 46 6.53 -0.77 15.32
C GLU A 46 5.26 -1.03 14.50
N LEU A 47 4.32 -1.83 15.01
CA LEU A 47 3.02 -2.03 14.37
C LEU A 47 2.17 -0.75 14.38
N LEU A 48 2.26 0.09 15.42
CA LEU A 48 1.62 1.41 15.44
C LEU A 48 2.25 2.36 14.41
N GLU A 49 3.58 2.34 14.25
CA GLU A 49 4.25 3.11 13.20
C GLU A 49 3.82 2.63 11.80
N LEU A 50 3.73 1.31 11.58
CA LEU A 50 3.15 0.77 10.35
C LEU A 50 1.70 1.23 10.15
N GLY A 51 0.92 1.34 11.22
CA GLY A 51 -0.43 1.90 11.17
C GLY A 51 -0.47 3.33 10.60
N LYS A 52 0.53 4.16 10.93
CA LYS A 52 0.65 5.50 10.32
C LYS A 52 0.86 5.41 8.80
N ASP A 53 1.68 4.46 8.33
CA ASP A 53 1.91 4.26 6.90
C ASP A 53 0.68 3.73 6.16
N ILE A 54 -0.19 3.00 6.85
CA ILE A 54 -1.47 2.52 6.29
C ILE A 54 -2.50 3.65 6.23
N PHE A 55 -2.68 4.39 7.33
CA PHE A 55 -3.85 5.24 7.53
C PHE A 55 -3.63 6.73 7.24
N THR A 56 -2.40 7.20 7.19
CA THR A 56 -2.13 8.59 6.84
C THR A 56 -2.70 8.90 5.47
N TYR A 57 -3.35 10.06 5.36
CA TYR A 57 -4.12 10.46 4.18
C TYR A 57 -5.24 9.46 3.79
N PHE A 58 -5.78 8.73 4.76
CA PHE A 58 -6.85 7.73 4.57
C PHE A 58 -6.47 6.59 3.61
N GLY A 59 -5.19 6.27 3.50
CA GLY A 59 -4.70 5.24 2.58
C GLY A 59 -4.74 5.64 1.10
N LEU A 60 -4.90 6.92 0.78
CA LEU A 60 -5.07 7.42 -0.60
C LEU A 60 -3.75 7.78 -1.29
N GLY A 61 -2.65 7.84 -0.56
CA GLY A 61 -1.34 8.17 -1.11
C GLY A 61 -0.67 6.96 -1.81
N CYS A 62 0.19 7.20 -2.80
CA CYS A 62 1.00 6.14 -3.40
C CYS A 62 1.99 5.51 -2.38
N ARG A 63 2.35 6.24 -1.34
CA ARG A 63 3.18 5.74 -0.23
C ARG A 63 2.35 5.09 0.89
N SER A 64 1.01 5.10 0.80
CA SER A 64 0.17 4.39 1.77
C SER A 64 0.28 2.88 1.54
N VAL A 65 0.47 2.14 2.62
CA VAL A 65 0.54 0.68 2.59
C VAL A 65 -0.86 0.13 2.34
N THR A 66 -1.02 -0.57 1.23
CA THR A 66 -2.28 -1.19 0.81
C THR A 66 -2.26 -2.71 0.93
N LYS A 67 -1.07 -3.30 1.12
CA LYS A 67 -0.89 -4.74 1.30
C LYS A 67 0.19 -5.03 2.34
N VAL A 68 -0.04 -6.06 3.16
CA VAL A 68 0.91 -6.54 4.17
C VAL A 68 1.23 -8.00 3.90
N TYR A 69 2.51 -8.34 3.77
CA TYR A 69 3.00 -9.71 3.77
C TYR A 69 3.29 -10.13 5.21
N ILE A 70 2.77 -11.29 5.61
CA ILE A 70 2.91 -11.84 6.97
C ILE A 70 3.44 -13.27 6.92
N PRO A 71 4.21 -13.73 7.90
CA PRO A 71 4.60 -15.15 7.99
C PRO A 71 3.39 -16.08 8.01
N GLU A 72 3.54 -17.30 7.51
CA GLU A 72 2.46 -18.30 7.46
C GLU A 72 1.85 -18.58 8.84
N ASP A 73 2.68 -18.62 9.88
CA ASP A 73 2.28 -18.92 11.27
C ASP A 73 1.92 -17.64 12.06
N TYR A 74 1.99 -16.45 11.42
CA TYR A 74 1.70 -15.17 12.10
C TYR A 74 0.23 -15.07 12.47
N ASP A 75 -0.03 -14.76 13.74
CA ASP A 75 -1.38 -14.43 14.20
C ASP A 75 -1.72 -12.99 13.81
N ILE A 76 -2.49 -12.83 12.74
CA ILE A 76 -2.90 -11.52 12.24
C ILE A 76 -3.68 -10.69 13.28
N THR A 77 -4.25 -11.32 14.32
CA THR A 77 -4.96 -10.58 15.37
C THR A 77 -4.05 -9.61 16.11
N VAL A 78 -2.76 -9.93 16.26
CA VAL A 78 -1.75 -9.04 16.86
C VAL A 78 -1.64 -7.72 16.09
N LEU A 79 -1.59 -7.79 14.75
CA LEU A 79 -1.60 -6.59 13.91
C LEU A 79 -2.93 -5.84 14.05
N LEU A 80 -4.06 -6.54 13.99
CA LEU A 80 -5.39 -5.92 14.08
C LEU A 80 -5.57 -5.18 15.41
N GLU A 81 -5.16 -5.79 16.52
CA GLU A 81 -5.23 -5.17 17.86
C GLU A 81 -4.34 -3.91 17.96
N ALA A 82 -3.13 -3.95 17.39
CA ALA A 82 -2.27 -2.76 17.35
C ALA A 82 -2.92 -1.62 16.56
N LEU A 83 -3.61 -1.95 15.47
CA LEU A 83 -4.26 -0.97 14.60
C LEU A 83 -5.61 -0.45 15.14
N GLU A 84 -6.16 -0.98 16.23
CA GLU A 84 -7.36 -0.42 16.88
C GLU A 84 -7.18 1.02 17.37
N ASP A 85 -5.94 1.45 17.62
CA ASP A 85 -5.64 2.83 18.02
C ASP A 85 -6.05 3.85 16.93
N PHE A 86 -6.25 3.40 15.69
CA PHE A 86 -6.70 4.23 14.57
C PHE A 86 -8.22 4.26 14.37
N LYS A 87 -9.01 3.69 15.28
CA LYS A 87 -10.49 3.63 15.20
C LYS A 87 -11.19 4.97 15.01
N GLU A 88 -10.57 6.07 15.48
CA GLU A 88 -11.10 7.43 15.29
C GLU A 88 -11.30 7.81 13.81
N LEU A 89 -10.60 7.14 12.87
CA LEU A 89 -10.80 7.32 11.44
C LEU A 89 -12.22 6.97 11.00
N SER A 90 -12.90 6.06 11.70
CA SER A 90 -14.28 5.70 11.43
C SER A 90 -15.26 6.86 11.67
N ASN A 91 -14.86 7.91 12.39
CA ASN A 91 -15.63 9.14 12.57
C ASN A 91 -15.62 10.06 11.34
N HIS A 92 -14.72 9.81 10.37
CA HIS A 92 -14.66 10.58 9.14
C HIS A 92 -15.64 10.01 8.11
N ASN A 93 -16.76 10.69 7.89
CA ASN A 93 -17.89 10.20 7.09
C ASN A 93 -17.53 9.63 5.73
N LYS A 94 -16.64 10.28 4.95
CA LYS A 94 -16.26 9.79 3.62
C LYS A 94 -15.45 8.49 3.71
N TYR A 95 -14.58 8.37 4.71
CA TYR A 95 -13.79 7.17 4.92
C TYR A 95 -14.66 6.01 5.42
N ALA A 96 -15.51 6.27 6.42
CA ALA A 96 -16.48 5.30 6.93
C ALA A 96 -17.40 4.76 5.83
N ASN A 97 -17.92 5.64 4.97
CA ASN A 97 -18.75 5.22 3.84
C ASN A 97 -18.02 4.28 2.87
N ASN A 98 -16.72 4.45 2.65
CA ASN A 98 -15.94 3.52 1.82
C ASN A 98 -15.81 2.15 2.49
N ILE A 99 -15.54 2.11 3.80
CA ILE A 99 -15.49 0.86 4.58
C ILE A 99 -16.85 0.15 4.50
N ASP A 100 -17.94 0.85 4.78
CA ASP A 100 -19.30 0.28 4.75
C ASP A 100 -19.68 -0.24 3.37
N TYR A 101 -19.29 0.48 2.32
CA TYR A 101 -19.49 0.02 0.95
C TYR A 101 -18.73 -1.29 0.69
N GLN A 102 -17.43 -1.33 1.01
CA GLN A 102 -16.62 -2.54 0.80
C GLN A 102 -17.11 -3.71 1.66
N ARG A 103 -17.47 -3.45 2.91
CA ARG A 103 -18.07 -4.45 3.81
C ARG A 103 -19.33 -5.04 3.18
N SER A 104 -20.22 -4.20 2.66
CA SER A 104 -21.44 -4.64 2.00
C SER A 104 -21.15 -5.50 0.75
N VAL A 105 -20.20 -5.07 -0.09
CA VAL A 105 -19.77 -5.83 -1.26
C VAL A 105 -19.20 -7.20 -0.88
N TYR A 106 -18.36 -7.26 0.15
CA TYR A 106 -17.77 -8.52 0.60
C TYR A 106 -18.83 -9.48 1.19
N LEU A 107 -19.74 -8.96 2.00
CA LEU A 107 -20.85 -9.76 2.56
C LEU A 107 -21.74 -10.31 1.46
N MET A 108 -22.12 -9.49 0.48
CA MET A 108 -22.98 -9.93 -0.64
C MET A 108 -22.29 -11.01 -1.49
N ASN A 109 -20.98 -10.90 -1.70
CA ASN A 109 -20.21 -11.85 -2.47
C ASN A 109 -19.66 -13.03 -1.64
N ARG A 110 -19.98 -13.11 -0.35
CA ARG A 110 -19.48 -14.14 0.59
C ARG A 110 -17.95 -14.21 0.64
N VAL A 111 -17.30 -13.05 0.52
CA VAL A 111 -15.84 -12.95 0.65
C VAL A 111 -15.48 -12.94 2.13
N VAL A 112 -14.48 -13.72 2.51
CA VAL A 112 -13.96 -13.72 3.89
C VAL A 112 -13.08 -12.50 4.08
N PHE A 113 -13.30 -11.78 5.17
CA PHE A 113 -12.50 -10.63 5.59
C PHE A 113 -12.51 -10.50 7.12
N LEU A 114 -11.55 -9.77 7.65
CA LEU A 114 -11.47 -9.39 9.06
C LEU A 114 -11.80 -7.89 9.16
N ASP A 115 -12.42 -7.48 10.26
CA ASP A 115 -12.88 -6.11 10.47
C ASP A 115 -12.33 -5.61 11.81
N ASN A 116 -11.56 -4.52 11.78
CA ASN A 116 -11.02 -3.90 12.98
C ASN A 116 -11.54 -2.48 13.22
N VAL A 117 -12.72 -2.15 12.68
CA VAL A 117 -13.38 -0.83 12.76
C VAL A 117 -12.67 0.23 11.88
N ALA A 118 -11.36 0.35 11.94
CA ALA A 118 -10.59 1.33 11.15
C ALA A 118 -10.44 0.92 9.68
N SER A 119 -10.46 -0.39 9.40
CA SER A 119 -10.31 -0.94 8.04
C SER A 119 -10.74 -2.40 7.98
N LEU A 120 -10.91 -2.91 6.76
CA LEU A 120 -11.14 -4.31 6.48
C LEU A 120 -9.85 -4.96 6.02
N PHE A 121 -9.55 -6.16 6.52
CA PHE A 121 -8.40 -6.95 6.10
C PHE A 121 -8.86 -8.15 5.28
N ARG A 122 -8.26 -8.35 4.12
CA ARG A 122 -8.62 -9.44 3.22
C ARG A 122 -7.38 -10.12 2.66
N GLU A 123 -7.37 -11.44 2.68
CA GLU A 123 -6.34 -12.22 1.98
C GLU A 123 -6.49 -12.05 0.47
N ASN A 124 -5.43 -11.54 -0.18
CA ASN A 124 -5.44 -11.27 -1.62
C ASN A 124 -4.02 -11.12 -2.16
N SER A 125 -3.77 -11.61 -3.38
CA SER A 125 -2.48 -11.48 -4.08
C SER A 125 -2.28 -10.13 -4.77
N GLU A 126 -3.32 -9.29 -4.93
CA GLU A 126 -3.18 -7.97 -5.52
C GLU A 126 -2.39 -7.00 -4.62
N ILE A 127 -1.69 -6.03 -5.22
CA ILE A 127 -0.94 -5.01 -4.48
C ILE A 127 -1.88 -3.92 -3.95
N SER A 128 -2.67 -3.33 -4.85
CA SER A 128 -3.53 -2.20 -4.52
C SER A 128 -4.87 -2.65 -3.99
N SER A 129 -5.23 -2.20 -2.80
CA SER A 129 -6.53 -2.42 -2.20
C SER A 129 -7.45 -1.20 -2.36
N PRO A 130 -8.78 -1.39 -2.28
CA PRO A 130 -9.72 -0.28 -2.17
C PRO A 130 -9.52 0.54 -0.89
N VAL A 131 -9.98 1.79 -0.90
CA VAL A 131 -9.96 2.64 0.30
C VAL A 131 -10.71 1.97 1.47
N GLY A 132 -10.10 1.98 2.64
CA GLY A 132 -10.63 1.32 3.84
C GLY A 132 -10.41 -0.19 3.88
N VAL A 133 -9.64 -0.73 2.94
CA VAL A 133 -9.23 -2.14 2.91
C VAL A 133 -7.72 -2.25 2.89
N VAL A 134 -7.20 -3.21 3.62
CA VAL A 134 -5.79 -3.63 3.56
C VAL A 134 -5.75 -5.09 3.11
N PHE A 135 -5.03 -5.37 2.05
CA PHE A 135 -4.79 -6.76 1.66
C PHE A 135 -3.69 -7.38 2.52
N TYR A 136 -3.76 -8.66 2.75
CA TYR A 136 -2.63 -9.40 3.32
C TYR A 136 -2.38 -10.68 2.54
N GLU A 137 -1.16 -11.14 2.59
CA GLU A 137 -0.74 -12.41 1.97
C GLU A 137 0.25 -13.10 2.89
N LYS A 138 0.09 -14.41 3.03
CA LYS A 138 0.97 -15.24 3.84
C LYS A 138 2.16 -15.71 3.03
N TYR A 139 3.34 -15.68 3.64
CA TYR A 139 4.56 -16.20 3.04
C TYR A 139 5.25 -17.22 3.93
N SER A 140 5.87 -18.23 3.32
CA SER A 140 6.71 -19.22 4.01
C SER A 140 8.19 -18.82 4.00
N GLU A 141 8.64 -18.12 2.95
CA GLU A 141 10.03 -17.70 2.78
C GLU A 141 10.12 -16.26 2.25
N LEU A 142 10.93 -15.43 2.91
CA LEU A 142 11.15 -14.02 2.50
C LEU A 142 11.72 -13.88 1.09
N ASN A 143 12.48 -14.87 0.61
CA ASN A 143 13.04 -14.82 -0.73
C ASN A 143 11.95 -14.86 -1.81
N VAL A 144 10.87 -15.60 -1.59
CA VAL A 144 9.72 -15.66 -2.50
C VAL A 144 9.06 -14.29 -2.60
N VAL A 145 8.83 -13.64 -1.47
CA VAL A 145 8.30 -12.25 -1.43
C VAL A 145 9.22 -11.30 -2.17
N ARG A 146 10.54 -11.40 -1.94
CA ARG A 146 11.53 -10.54 -2.60
C ARG A 146 11.49 -10.67 -4.12
N GLU A 147 11.44 -11.90 -4.64
CA GLU A 147 11.35 -12.15 -6.08
C GLU A 147 10.04 -11.64 -6.68
N GLU A 148 8.94 -11.79 -5.97
CA GLU A 148 7.64 -11.26 -6.41
C GLU A 148 7.67 -9.73 -6.49
N LEU A 149 8.15 -9.06 -5.45
CA LEU A 149 8.21 -7.60 -5.42
C LEU A 149 9.13 -7.04 -6.51
N VAL A 150 10.25 -7.70 -6.80
CA VAL A 150 11.12 -7.31 -7.93
C VAL A 150 10.38 -7.36 -9.27
N LYS A 151 9.57 -8.39 -9.49
CA LYS A 151 8.76 -8.52 -10.73
C LYS A 151 7.68 -7.43 -10.85
N ARG A 152 7.20 -6.93 -9.71
CA ARG A 152 6.13 -5.91 -9.62
C ARG A 152 6.67 -4.51 -9.25
N LYS A 153 7.97 -4.27 -9.43
CA LYS A 153 8.63 -3.01 -9.02
C LYS A 153 7.94 -1.75 -9.57
N GLU A 154 7.38 -1.81 -10.76
CA GLU A 154 6.70 -0.66 -11.36
C GLU A 154 5.37 -0.29 -10.69
N ASP A 155 4.75 -1.24 -9.98
CA ASP A 155 3.50 -1.03 -9.27
C ASP A 155 3.71 -0.57 -7.81
N ILE A 156 4.98 -0.62 -7.33
CA ILE A 156 5.32 -0.41 -5.93
C ILE A 156 6.10 0.90 -5.78
N GLN A 157 5.65 1.75 -4.83
CA GLN A 157 6.31 3.02 -4.52
C GLN A 157 7.39 2.86 -3.47
N CYS A 158 7.10 2.16 -2.38
CA CYS A 158 8.10 1.78 -1.37
C CYS A 158 7.68 0.50 -0.62
N ILE A 159 8.64 -0.10 0.06
CA ILE A 159 8.45 -1.32 0.85
C ILE A 159 8.74 -0.97 2.31
N VAL A 160 7.73 -1.09 3.17
CA VAL A 160 7.87 -0.83 4.62
C VAL A 160 8.29 -2.12 5.30
N THR A 161 9.48 -2.14 5.90
CA THR A 161 9.97 -3.35 6.56
C THR A 161 11.21 -3.07 7.42
N ASN A 162 11.41 -3.87 8.46
CA ASN A 162 12.66 -3.96 9.22
C ASN A 162 13.67 -4.91 8.56
N GLU A 163 13.22 -5.73 7.60
CA GLU A 163 14.02 -6.73 6.91
C GLU A 163 14.98 -6.10 5.90
N LYS A 164 16.21 -6.61 5.86
CA LYS A 164 17.25 -6.12 4.93
C LYS A 164 17.15 -6.77 3.55
N GLY A 165 17.64 -6.05 2.54
CA GLY A 165 17.80 -6.58 1.18
C GLY A 165 16.57 -6.42 0.29
N PHE A 166 15.65 -5.55 0.65
CA PHE A 166 14.59 -5.07 -0.22
C PHE A 166 14.99 -3.73 -0.85
N TYR A 167 14.64 -3.53 -2.11
CA TYR A 167 14.84 -2.25 -2.80
C TYR A 167 13.83 -1.21 -2.28
N ASP A 168 14.18 0.05 -2.32
CA ASP A 168 13.31 1.18 -1.92
C ASP A 168 12.61 0.93 -0.57
N SER A 169 13.31 0.25 0.37
CA SER A 169 12.75 -0.08 1.67
C SER A 169 12.92 1.07 2.67
N VAL A 170 11.87 1.28 3.46
CA VAL A 170 11.83 2.24 4.56
C VAL A 170 11.38 1.54 5.85
N LEU A 171 11.74 2.09 6.99
CA LEU A 171 11.28 1.58 8.28
C LEU A 171 9.79 1.91 8.52
N PRO A 172 9.08 1.14 9.36
CA PRO A 172 7.72 1.47 9.79
C PRO A 172 7.63 2.93 10.29
N GLY A 173 6.59 3.65 9.86
CA GLY A 173 6.36 5.06 10.16
C GLY A 173 7.06 6.04 9.22
N GLN A 174 7.88 5.59 8.29
CA GLN A 174 8.67 6.46 7.43
C GLN A 174 8.16 6.56 5.99
N ALA A 175 7.19 5.75 5.60
CA ALA A 175 6.71 5.77 4.21
C ALA A 175 6.19 7.15 3.77
N GLN A 176 5.60 7.92 4.67
CA GLN A 176 5.04 9.24 4.38
C GLN A 176 6.03 10.40 4.52
N SER A 177 7.30 10.12 4.84
CA SER A 177 8.33 11.12 5.07
C SER A 177 9.52 10.93 4.11
N PRO A 178 9.31 11.08 2.77
CA PRO A 178 10.38 10.91 1.80
C PRO A 178 11.46 11.98 1.97
N GLU A 179 12.71 11.59 1.76
CA GLU A 179 13.84 12.50 1.71
C GLU A 179 13.89 13.25 0.37
N LEU A 180 14.68 14.33 0.30
CA LEU A 180 14.78 15.14 -0.92
C LEU A 180 15.36 14.39 -2.12
N TRP A 181 16.11 13.32 -1.86
CA TRP A 181 16.73 12.45 -2.87
C TRP A 181 15.92 11.18 -3.16
N ASP A 182 14.76 11.00 -2.50
CA ASP A 182 13.81 9.94 -2.81
C ASP A 182 12.97 10.34 -4.03
N TYR A 183 13.59 10.27 -5.20
CA TYR A 183 12.90 10.63 -6.43
C TYR A 183 11.71 9.73 -6.69
N ALA A 184 10.54 10.33 -6.81
CA ALA A 184 9.37 9.61 -7.24
C ALA A 184 9.64 9.00 -8.63
N ASP A 185 9.34 7.73 -8.79
CA ASP A 185 9.55 6.97 -10.01
C ASP A 185 11.03 6.73 -10.40
N GLY A 186 11.98 7.02 -9.49
CA GLY A 186 13.42 6.83 -9.74
C GLY A 186 13.98 7.72 -10.84
N ILE A 187 13.33 8.85 -11.12
CA ILE A 187 13.76 9.83 -12.13
C ILE A 187 14.30 11.05 -11.40
N ASP A 188 15.59 11.35 -11.62
CA ASP A 188 16.30 12.54 -11.13
C ASP A 188 15.93 13.78 -11.96
#